data_742e3aa9a5cd1d7062dad47625fac8a4
#
_entry.id   742e3aa9a5cd1d7062dad47625fac8a4
#
_cell.length_a   1.000
_cell.length_b   1.000
_cell.length_c   1.000
_cell.angle_alpha   90.00
_cell.angle_beta   90.00
_cell.angle_gamma   90.00
#
_symmetry.space_group_name_H-M   'P 1'
#
loop_
_entity.id
_entity.type
_entity.pdbx_description
1 polymer ?
#
loop_
_entity_poly.entity_id
_entity_poly.type
_entity_poly.pdbx_seq_one_letter_code
_entity_poly.pdbx_strand_id
1 'polypeptide(L)'
;MDFKLPENTTMIADTARRYLKDNYSFDTYIAQLNESNHLEANRWQAMNDLGWFGLPFAESVGGYGGSLLDVCAIVQELGAALCLDPFVDLIVSPGKLLEFANTPTSLALLDRIIAGEARVACGLYDRHAGYHVL
;
A
#
# COMPACT_ATOMS: atom_id res chain seq x y z
N MET A 1 -18.63 8.96 -22.65
CA MET A 1 -18.02 8.60 -21.37
C MET A 1 -16.52 8.60 -21.61
N ASP A 2 -15.77 9.47 -20.96
CA ASP A 2 -14.31 9.49 -21.12
C ASP A 2 -13.71 8.59 -20.04
N PHE A 3 -13.00 7.53 -20.47
CA PHE A 3 -12.29 6.59 -19.58
C PHE A 3 -10.83 6.96 -19.37
N LYS A 4 -10.43 8.18 -19.78
CA LYS A 4 -9.08 8.67 -19.53
C LYS A 4 -8.83 8.83 -18.03
N LEU A 5 -7.73 8.28 -17.56
CA LEU A 5 -7.27 8.54 -16.20
C LEU A 5 -6.94 10.04 -16.03
N PRO A 6 -7.20 10.61 -14.86
CA PRO A 6 -6.71 11.94 -14.52
C PRO A 6 -5.19 12.03 -14.71
N GLU A 7 -4.71 13.22 -15.07
CA GLU A 7 -3.28 13.45 -15.32
C GLU A 7 -2.42 13.07 -14.10
N ASN A 8 -2.87 13.44 -12.89
CA ASN A 8 -2.21 13.09 -11.64
C ASN A 8 -2.11 11.56 -11.45
N THR A 9 -3.20 10.85 -11.67
CA THR A 9 -3.24 9.37 -11.58
C THR A 9 -2.27 8.73 -12.58
N THR A 10 -2.20 9.28 -13.81
CA THR A 10 -1.27 8.82 -14.84
C THR A 10 0.18 9.03 -14.41
N MET A 11 0.51 10.19 -13.83
CA MET A 11 1.86 10.48 -13.31
C MET A 11 2.25 9.52 -12.18
N ILE A 12 1.32 9.21 -11.28
CA ILE A 12 1.53 8.24 -10.20
C ILE A 12 1.82 6.84 -10.78
N ALA A 13 1.00 6.38 -11.73
CA ALA A 13 1.21 5.10 -12.41
C ALA A 13 2.58 5.04 -13.11
N ASP A 14 2.95 6.10 -13.84
CA ASP A 14 4.22 6.15 -14.57
C ASP A 14 5.44 6.15 -13.63
N THR A 15 5.31 6.83 -12.48
CA THR A 15 6.35 6.82 -11.44
C THR A 15 6.49 5.43 -10.83
N ALA A 16 5.37 4.79 -10.48
CA ALA A 16 5.35 3.44 -9.94
C ALA A 16 5.96 2.43 -10.94
N ARG A 17 5.53 2.49 -12.20
CA ARG A 17 6.05 1.63 -13.28
C ARG A 17 7.55 1.76 -13.46
N ARG A 18 8.06 3.00 -13.46
CA ARG A 18 9.50 3.27 -13.60
C ARG A 18 10.28 2.68 -12.44
N TYR A 19 9.86 2.96 -11.21
CA TYR A 19 10.51 2.43 -10.02
C TYR A 19 10.54 0.89 -10.03
N LEU A 20 9.41 0.26 -10.32
CA LEU A 20 9.30 -1.20 -10.33
C LEU A 20 10.12 -1.83 -11.46
N LYS A 21 10.14 -1.23 -12.65
CA LYS A 21 10.98 -1.70 -13.76
C LYS A 21 12.47 -1.69 -13.41
N ASP A 22 12.92 -0.68 -12.67
CA ASP A 22 14.33 -0.51 -12.33
C ASP A 22 14.76 -1.35 -11.11
N ASN A 23 13.83 -1.71 -10.23
CA ASN A 23 14.12 -2.36 -8.94
C ASN A 23 13.49 -3.75 -8.77
N TYR A 24 12.55 -4.14 -9.64
CA TYR A 24 11.83 -5.40 -9.56
C TYR A 24 12.02 -6.20 -10.84
N SER A 25 13.01 -7.06 -10.87
CA SER A 25 13.23 -8.02 -11.96
C SER A 25 12.54 -9.35 -11.66
N PHE A 26 12.35 -10.19 -12.68
CA PHE A 26 11.88 -11.55 -12.49
C PHE A 26 12.82 -12.37 -11.59
N ASP A 27 14.13 -12.15 -11.67
CA ASP A 27 15.10 -12.80 -10.78
C ASP A 27 14.91 -12.34 -9.33
N THR A 28 14.60 -11.07 -9.08
CA THR A 28 14.25 -10.53 -7.76
C THR A 28 13.00 -11.22 -7.21
N TYR A 29 11.96 -11.41 -8.04
CA TYR A 29 10.74 -12.12 -7.67
C TYR A 29 11.04 -13.58 -7.26
N ILE A 30 11.83 -14.32 -8.05
CA ILE A 30 12.20 -15.69 -7.74
C ILE A 30 13.04 -15.77 -6.46
N ALA A 31 13.98 -14.85 -6.26
CA ALA A 31 14.76 -14.77 -5.03
C ALA A 31 13.87 -14.58 -3.81
N GLN A 32 12.90 -13.66 -3.87
CA GLN A 32 11.95 -13.41 -2.80
C GLN A 32 11.08 -14.63 -2.47
N LEU A 33 10.63 -15.39 -3.47
CA LEU A 33 9.84 -16.61 -3.22
C LEU A 33 10.61 -17.66 -2.43
N ASN A 34 11.94 -17.68 -2.53
CA ASN A 34 12.80 -18.64 -1.86
C ASN A 34 13.30 -18.16 -0.49
N GLU A 35 13.10 -16.89 -0.16
CA GLU A 35 13.48 -16.31 1.12
C GLU A 35 12.38 -16.51 2.16
N SER A 36 12.75 -16.79 3.41
CA SER A 36 11.81 -16.89 4.52
C SER A 36 11.28 -15.53 5.00
N ASN A 37 11.90 -14.44 4.57
CA ASN A 37 11.50 -13.07 4.88
C ASN A 37 11.27 -12.28 3.59
N HIS A 38 10.02 -12.25 3.14
CA HIS A 38 9.63 -11.60 1.88
C HIS A 38 9.62 -10.06 1.95
N LEU A 39 9.75 -9.48 3.15
CA LEU A 39 9.71 -8.03 3.37
C LEU A 39 11.13 -7.47 3.52
N GLU A 40 11.71 -7.01 2.42
CA GLU A 40 12.98 -6.31 2.48
C GLU A 40 12.81 -4.86 2.95
N ALA A 41 13.60 -4.49 3.98
CA ALA A 41 13.49 -3.16 4.60
C ALA A 41 13.75 -2.02 3.60
N ASN A 42 14.72 -2.19 2.70
CA ASN A 42 15.10 -1.17 1.73
C ASN A 42 13.98 -0.90 0.70
N ARG A 43 13.30 -1.95 0.21
CA ARG A 43 12.17 -1.79 -0.72
C ARG A 43 10.98 -1.14 -0.03
N TRP A 44 10.69 -1.58 1.19
CA TRP A 44 9.63 -1.00 2.00
C TRP A 44 9.87 0.50 2.23
N GLN A 45 11.10 0.87 2.59
CA GLN A 45 11.48 2.27 2.75
C GLN A 45 11.36 3.06 1.45
N ALA A 46 11.80 2.49 0.33
CA ALA A 46 11.71 3.15 -0.96
C ALA A 46 10.24 3.42 -1.39
N MET A 47 9.30 2.50 -1.10
CA MET A 47 7.87 2.76 -1.32
C MET A 47 7.35 3.90 -0.45
N ASN A 48 7.83 4.01 0.79
CA ASN A 48 7.51 5.13 1.67
C ASN A 48 8.08 6.45 1.15
N ASP A 49 9.35 6.46 0.72
CA ASP A 49 10.01 7.64 0.17
C ASP A 49 9.34 8.15 -1.12
N LEU A 50 8.71 7.25 -1.89
CA LEU A 50 7.85 7.59 -3.04
C LEU A 50 6.48 8.14 -2.64
N GLY A 51 6.17 8.22 -1.33
CA GLY A 51 4.92 8.75 -0.82
C GLY A 51 3.72 7.79 -0.89
N TRP A 52 3.94 6.52 -1.22
CA TRP A 52 2.84 5.57 -1.41
C TRP A 52 2.09 5.28 -0.12
N PHE A 53 2.77 5.34 1.04
CA PHE A 53 2.14 5.02 2.34
C PHE A 53 1.19 6.12 2.82
N GLY A 54 1.46 7.38 2.48
CA GLY A 54 0.58 8.49 2.81
C GLY A 54 -0.54 8.72 1.78
N LEU A 55 -0.36 8.24 0.53
CA LEU A 55 -1.28 8.53 -0.57
C LEU A 55 -2.74 8.13 -0.29
N PRO A 56 -3.05 6.96 0.33
CA PRO A 56 -4.43 6.55 0.55
C PRO A 56 -5.22 7.42 1.53
N PHE A 57 -4.58 8.21 2.37
CA PHE A 57 -5.19 8.85 3.53
C PHE A 57 -5.41 10.35 3.33
N ALA A 58 -6.42 10.89 4.02
CA ALA A 58 -6.75 12.31 3.95
C ALA A 58 -5.62 13.18 4.54
N GLU A 59 -5.46 14.42 4.03
CA GLU A 59 -4.49 15.38 4.54
C GLU A 59 -4.73 15.72 6.02
N SER A 60 -5.99 15.71 6.45
CA SER A 60 -6.38 15.98 7.84
C SER A 60 -5.84 14.97 8.85
N VAL A 61 -5.40 13.80 8.39
CA VAL A 61 -4.81 12.74 9.22
C VAL A 61 -3.34 12.44 8.82
N GLY A 62 -2.66 13.41 8.21
CA GLY A 62 -1.25 13.31 7.84
C GLY A 62 -0.98 12.59 6.51
N GLY A 63 -2.01 12.23 5.75
CA GLY A 63 -1.89 11.65 4.42
C GLY A 63 -1.74 12.68 3.31
N TYR A 64 -1.76 12.23 2.06
CA TYR A 64 -1.59 13.08 0.87
C TYR A 64 -2.89 13.28 0.07
N GLY A 65 -4.02 12.80 0.56
CA GLY A 65 -5.34 13.04 -0.04
C GLY A 65 -5.55 12.39 -1.41
N GLY A 66 -4.80 11.34 -1.73
CA GLY A 66 -4.96 10.63 -2.99
C GLY A 66 -6.32 9.93 -3.09
N SER A 67 -6.83 9.84 -4.31
CA SER A 67 -8.07 9.14 -4.60
C SER A 67 -7.89 7.61 -4.58
N LEU A 68 -9.01 6.88 -4.46
CA LEU A 68 -8.97 5.42 -4.63
C LEU A 68 -8.41 5.01 -6.00
N LEU A 69 -8.63 5.83 -7.03
CA LEU A 69 -8.11 5.59 -8.38
C LEU A 69 -6.58 5.66 -8.42
N ASP A 70 -5.99 6.59 -7.66
CA ASP A 70 -4.53 6.72 -7.53
C ASP A 70 -3.92 5.49 -6.83
N VAL A 71 -4.59 5.00 -5.78
CA VAL A 71 -4.20 3.76 -5.10
C VAL A 71 -4.30 2.55 -6.05
N CYS A 72 -5.39 2.44 -6.81
CA CYS A 72 -5.58 1.38 -7.81
C CYS A 72 -4.48 1.42 -8.88
N ALA A 73 -4.04 2.61 -9.29
CA ALA A 73 -2.97 2.77 -10.26
C ALA A 73 -1.64 2.18 -9.75
N ILE A 74 -1.29 2.44 -8.47
CA ILE A 74 -0.11 1.81 -7.84
C ILE A 74 -0.27 0.29 -7.77
N VAL A 75 -1.42 -0.19 -7.28
CA VAL A 75 -1.69 -1.64 -7.12
C VAL A 75 -1.61 -2.37 -8.47
N GLN A 76 -2.10 -1.75 -9.54
CA GLN A 76 -1.98 -2.30 -10.90
C GLN A 76 -0.51 -2.47 -11.32
N GLU A 77 0.34 -1.49 -11.06
CA GLU A 77 1.77 -1.58 -11.40
C GLU A 77 2.51 -2.58 -10.50
N LEU A 78 2.17 -2.65 -9.20
CA LEU A 78 2.69 -3.69 -8.29
C LEU A 78 2.35 -5.09 -8.81
N GLY A 79 1.10 -5.31 -9.23
CA GLY A 79 0.66 -6.57 -9.81
C GLY A 79 1.35 -6.91 -11.14
N ALA A 80 1.54 -5.94 -12.01
CA ALA A 80 2.25 -6.11 -13.29
C ALA A 80 3.72 -6.49 -13.10
N ALA A 81 4.35 -6.00 -12.02
CA ALA A 81 5.73 -6.33 -11.65
C ALA A 81 5.84 -7.62 -10.81
N LEU A 82 4.74 -8.31 -10.50
CA LEU A 82 4.69 -9.45 -9.56
C LEU A 82 5.29 -9.11 -8.19
N CYS A 83 5.08 -7.88 -7.72
CA CYS A 83 5.59 -7.42 -6.44
C CYS A 83 4.92 -8.17 -5.29
N LEU A 84 5.70 -8.80 -4.42
CA LEU A 84 5.23 -9.56 -3.27
C LEU A 84 5.07 -8.70 -2.00
N ASP A 85 5.49 -7.45 -2.03
CA ASP A 85 5.38 -6.58 -0.87
C ASP A 85 3.89 -6.23 -0.62
N PRO A 86 3.35 -6.50 0.59
CA PRO A 86 1.92 -6.48 0.88
C PRO A 86 1.40 -5.05 1.15
N PHE A 87 1.48 -4.19 0.15
CA PHE A 87 1.07 -2.78 0.24
C PHE A 87 -0.40 -2.62 0.68
N VAL A 88 -1.31 -3.37 0.06
CA VAL A 88 -2.73 -3.29 0.40
C VAL A 88 -3.00 -3.81 1.81
N ASP A 89 -2.40 -4.95 2.17
CA ASP A 89 -2.70 -5.64 3.42
C ASP A 89 -2.07 -4.97 4.66
N LEU A 90 -0.94 -4.28 4.50
CA LEU A 90 -0.22 -3.67 5.62
C LEU A 90 -0.34 -2.14 5.68
N ILE A 91 -0.75 -1.48 4.59
CA ILE A 91 -0.90 -0.02 4.54
C ILE A 91 -2.35 0.37 4.31
N VAL A 92 -2.93 -0.01 3.16
CA VAL A 92 -4.23 0.53 2.74
C VAL A 92 -5.35 0.06 3.65
N SER A 93 -5.51 -1.25 3.81
CA SER A 93 -6.62 -1.83 4.57
C SER A 93 -6.59 -1.44 6.06
N PRO A 94 -5.49 -1.67 6.80
CA PRO A 94 -5.45 -1.29 8.21
C PRO A 94 -5.50 0.22 8.40
N GLY A 95 -4.81 0.99 7.54
CA GLY A 95 -4.81 2.44 7.63
C GLY A 95 -6.20 3.04 7.43
N LYS A 96 -6.99 2.53 6.48
CA LYS A 96 -8.39 2.98 6.28
C LYS A 96 -9.29 2.65 7.47
N LEU A 97 -9.11 1.51 8.13
CA LEU A 97 -9.82 1.18 9.35
C LEU A 97 -9.46 2.13 10.50
N LEU A 98 -8.18 2.45 10.65
CA LEU A 98 -7.70 3.39 11.67
C LEU A 98 -8.18 4.82 11.40
N GLU A 99 -8.15 5.27 10.15
CA GLU A 99 -8.71 6.56 9.72
C GLU A 99 -10.22 6.63 10.01
N PHE A 100 -10.98 5.58 9.69
CA PHE A 100 -12.41 5.50 9.97
C PHE A 100 -12.72 5.49 11.48
N ALA A 101 -11.92 4.80 12.29
CA ALA A 101 -12.09 4.76 13.74
C ALA A 101 -11.89 6.13 14.39
N ASN A 102 -11.04 6.97 13.83
CA ASN A 102 -10.83 8.38 14.17
C ASN A 102 -10.70 8.66 15.68
N THR A 103 -9.99 7.79 16.39
CA THR A 103 -9.65 7.98 17.80
C THR A 103 -8.21 8.45 17.96
N PRO A 104 -7.82 9.12 19.06
CA PRO A 104 -6.42 9.52 19.27
C PRO A 104 -5.43 8.36 19.16
N THR A 105 -5.80 7.19 19.64
CA THR A 105 -4.96 5.97 19.56
C THR A 105 -4.85 5.46 18.12
N SER A 106 -5.97 5.41 17.37
CA SER A 106 -5.96 4.95 15.98
C SER A 106 -5.17 5.91 15.09
N LEU A 107 -5.31 7.22 15.29
CA LEU A 107 -4.58 8.22 14.51
C LEU A 107 -3.08 8.17 14.80
N ALA A 108 -2.68 8.01 16.06
CA ALA A 108 -1.26 7.84 16.41
C ALA A 108 -0.62 6.58 15.78
N LEU A 109 -1.41 5.50 15.64
CA LEU A 109 -0.94 4.31 14.91
C LEU A 109 -0.90 4.54 13.41
N LEU A 110 -1.87 5.26 12.85
CA LEU A 110 -1.90 5.64 11.44
C LEU A 110 -0.69 6.50 11.06
N ASP A 111 -0.32 7.48 11.89
CA ASP A 111 0.89 8.30 11.69
C ASP A 111 2.14 7.42 11.54
N ARG A 112 2.27 6.40 12.39
CA ARG A 112 3.38 5.45 12.32
C ARG A 112 3.36 4.57 11.07
N ILE A 113 2.17 4.21 10.57
CA ILE A 113 2.03 3.50 9.28
C ILE A 113 2.50 4.40 8.14
N ILE A 114 2.04 5.66 8.11
CA ILE A 114 2.41 6.65 7.08
C ILE A 114 3.91 6.92 7.10
N ALA A 115 4.52 6.98 8.30
CA ALA A 115 5.97 7.13 8.45
C ALA A 115 6.78 5.87 8.09
N GLY A 116 6.13 4.74 7.78
CA GLY A 116 6.81 3.47 7.51
C GLY A 116 7.37 2.76 8.76
N GLU A 117 7.09 3.28 9.95
CA GLU A 117 7.58 2.76 11.23
C GLU A 117 6.77 1.58 11.78
N ALA A 118 5.51 1.45 11.36
CA ALA A 118 4.63 0.37 11.80
C ALA A 118 4.08 -0.41 10.62
N ARG A 119 3.99 -1.73 10.81
CA ARG A 119 3.33 -2.66 9.91
C ARG A 119 2.15 -3.28 10.66
N VAL A 120 0.96 -3.10 10.14
CA VAL A 120 -0.28 -3.53 10.79
C VAL A 120 -1.07 -4.41 9.83
N ALA A 121 -1.54 -5.55 10.29
CA ALA A 121 -2.41 -6.43 9.52
C ALA A 121 -3.80 -6.48 10.16
N CYS A 122 -4.84 -6.64 9.32
CA CYS A 122 -6.21 -6.79 9.78
C CYS A 122 -6.62 -8.26 9.80
N GLY A 123 -7.07 -8.75 10.95
CA GLY A 123 -7.76 -10.04 11.06
C GLY A 123 -9.26 -9.85 10.86
N LEU A 124 -9.77 -10.23 9.69
CA LEU A 124 -11.18 -10.02 9.32
C LEU A 124 -12.08 -11.24 9.54
N TYR A 125 -11.52 -12.38 9.93
CA TYR A 125 -12.28 -13.62 10.03
C TYR A 125 -12.54 -13.99 11.48
N ASP A 126 -13.82 -14.26 11.80
CA ASP A 126 -14.20 -14.86 13.07
C ASP A 126 -13.84 -16.36 13.06
N ARG A 127 -13.33 -16.84 14.20
CA ARG A 127 -12.95 -18.23 14.39
C ARG A 127 -14.13 -19.21 14.15
N HIS A 128 -15.37 -18.77 14.37
CA HIS A 128 -16.59 -19.57 14.24
C HIS A 128 -17.36 -19.33 12.93
N ALA A 129 -17.13 -18.24 12.25
CA ALA A 129 -17.83 -17.88 11.02
C ALA A 129 -17.14 -18.37 9.74
N GLY A 130 -15.93 -18.95 9.84
CA GLY A 130 -15.16 -19.36 8.67
C GLY A 130 -14.87 -18.16 7.75
N TYR A 131 -15.22 -18.28 6.47
CA TYR A 131 -15.06 -17.20 5.48
C TYR A 131 -16.27 -16.27 5.38
N HIS A 132 -17.28 -16.39 6.25
CA HIS A 132 -18.40 -15.46 6.29
C HIS A 132 -17.98 -14.21 7.06
N VAL A 133 -17.91 -13.09 6.38
CA VAL A 133 -17.81 -11.76 6.99
C VAL A 133 -19.21 -11.38 7.41
N LEU A 134 -19.41 -11.05 8.68
CA LEU A 134 -20.71 -10.65 9.26
C LEU A 134 -21.23 -9.36 8.61
#